data_98e539bdee34c4c40e17b7eac1d1c28b
#
_entry.id   98e539bdee34c4c40e17b7eac1d1c28b
#
_cell.length_a   1.000
_cell.length_b   1.000
_cell.length_c   1.000
_cell.angle_alpha   90.00
_cell.angle_beta   90.00
_cell.angle_gamma   90.00
#
_symmetry.space_group_name_H-M   'P 1'
#
loop_
_entity.id
_entity.type
_entity.pdbx_description
1 polymer ?
#
loop_
_entity_poly.entity_id
_entity_poly.type
_entity_poly.pdbx_seq_one_letter_code
_entity_poly.pdbx_strand_id
1 'polypeptide(L)'
;MTSQPGAVRPFDVTSRSVLAIAVPMTLAYLSTPLLGLVDTAVIGQLGDAALLGGIALGGVLFDIVFTSFNFLRAGTTGLTAQAAGAGDGEEERAVLFRAVLLALVLGFAVIVLQQPALTAGLWLMGGSPEVQAATTSYFAIRAFSAPLALANYAFLGWFIGRGRAMTALGLQTWLNGFNIALSVLFVLYFEWGVAGVAAATVAAEALTALAGTVLAARALSGRPLPTRVQVFDKVRFKRMMALNGDILVRSFALITAFAFFMSRSAAQGDTVLAANAILEKLFMVASFFLDGLATAAEQLAGRAVGARYRPAFDRSLKLSLVWGYVLAGLISLVFFFAGPLLIHAMTTAEDVRQVAIAYLSWAAATPLFGVLAFQMDGVFIGATWSRDMRNMMLLSLALYFAAYAVAFPLLGNHGLWLAFTVFLAARGFSLLAITGRRARETFPALPA
;
A
#
# COMPACT_ATOMS: atom_id res chain seq x y z
N MET A 1 23.49 -23.48 -19.52
CA MET A 1 22.74 -22.94 -20.65
C MET A 1 22.72 -21.44 -20.53
N THR A 2 23.57 -20.74 -21.27
CA THR A 2 23.61 -19.29 -21.35
C THR A 2 22.39 -18.82 -22.14
N SER A 3 21.42 -18.24 -21.43
CA SER A 3 20.22 -17.69 -22.04
C SER A 3 20.58 -16.48 -22.89
N GLN A 4 20.25 -16.51 -24.18
CA GLN A 4 20.39 -15.32 -25.05
C GLN A 4 19.56 -14.17 -24.49
N PRO A 5 20.15 -12.97 -24.30
CA PRO A 5 19.41 -11.78 -23.91
C PRO A 5 18.37 -11.46 -25.00
N GLY A 6 17.09 -11.49 -24.65
CA GLY A 6 16.01 -11.10 -25.57
C GLY A 6 15.10 -12.23 -26.06
N ALA A 7 15.33 -13.48 -25.65
CA ALA A 7 14.46 -14.59 -26.02
C ALA A 7 13.06 -14.45 -25.36
N VAL A 8 12.00 -14.73 -26.13
CA VAL A 8 10.61 -14.86 -25.64
C VAL A 8 10.53 -16.09 -24.74
N ARG A 9 9.92 -15.94 -23.55
CA ARG A 9 9.74 -17.02 -22.57
C ARG A 9 8.26 -17.24 -22.28
N PRO A 10 7.58 -18.12 -23.04
CA PRO A 10 6.17 -18.40 -22.83
C PRO A 10 5.90 -18.96 -21.44
N PHE A 11 4.78 -18.54 -20.83
CA PHE A 11 4.20 -19.14 -19.63
C PHE A 11 2.70 -18.89 -19.61
N ASP A 12 1.98 -19.77 -18.93
CA ASP A 12 0.54 -19.66 -18.83
C ASP A 12 0.11 -18.89 -17.58
N VAL A 13 -0.91 -18.03 -17.75
CA VAL A 13 -1.58 -17.33 -16.65
C VAL A 13 -2.98 -17.93 -16.51
N THR A 14 -3.26 -18.45 -15.33
CA THR A 14 -4.54 -19.08 -14.99
C THR A 14 -5.18 -18.39 -13.79
N SER A 15 -6.50 -18.61 -13.57
CA SER A 15 -7.15 -18.13 -12.34
C SER A 15 -6.45 -18.64 -11.09
N ARG A 16 -5.92 -19.87 -11.11
CA ARG A 16 -5.15 -20.43 -9.99
C ARG A 16 -3.89 -19.62 -9.71
N SER A 17 -3.16 -19.19 -10.74
CA SER A 17 -1.95 -18.37 -10.54
C SER A 17 -2.27 -16.97 -10.01
N VAL A 18 -3.39 -16.36 -10.44
CA VAL A 18 -3.88 -15.09 -9.90
C VAL A 18 -4.24 -15.24 -8.42
N LEU A 19 -5.09 -16.21 -8.08
CA LEU A 19 -5.56 -16.43 -6.71
C LEU A 19 -4.45 -16.90 -5.76
N ALA A 20 -3.46 -17.65 -6.25
CA ALA A 20 -2.30 -18.08 -5.46
C ALA A 20 -1.43 -16.91 -4.99
N ILE A 21 -1.53 -15.75 -5.62
CA ILE A 21 -0.88 -14.51 -5.19
C ILE A 21 -1.86 -13.62 -4.44
N ALA A 22 -3.06 -13.42 -5.00
CA ALA A 22 -4.06 -12.51 -4.45
C ALA A 22 -4.50 -12.90 -3.04
N VAL A 23 -4.84 -14.17 -2.80
CA VAL A 23 -5.36 -14.62 -1.49
C VAL A 23 -4.34 -14.43 -0.37
N PRO A 24 -3.07 -14.90 -0.47
CA PRO A 24 -2.07 -14.62 0.55
C PRO A 24 -1.84 -13.12 0.77
N MET A 25 -1.80 -12.33 -0.30
CA MET A 25 -1.56 -10.89 -0.17
C MET A 25 -2.75 -10.15 0.45
N THR A 26 -3.99 -10.53 0.14
CA THR A 26 -5.18 -10.01 0.82
C THR A 26 -5.12 -10.29 2.33
N LEU A 27 -4.79 -11.53 2.72
CA LEU A 27 -4.64 -11.88 4.14
C LEU A 27 -3.52 -11.08 4.82
N ALA A 28 -2.41 -10.86 4.13
CA ALA A 28 -1.31 -10.03 4.62
C ALA A 28 -1.77 -8.57 4.86
N TYR A 29 -2.50 -7.97 3.92
CA TYR A 29 -2.98 -6.59 4.05
C TYR A 29 -4.07 -6.45 5.13
N LEU A 30 -4.99 -7.41 5.24
CA LEU A 30 -6.01 -7.41 6.28
C LEU A 30 -5.44 -7.59 7.70
N SER A 31 -4.25 -8.14 7.84
CA SER A 31 -3.60 -8.27 9.15
C SER A 31 -3.04 -6.94 9.69
N THR A 32 -2.80 -5.95 8.83
CA THR A 32 -2.21 -4.66 9.25
C THR A 32 -3.14 -3.81 10.11
N PRO A 33 -4.45 -3.62 9.80
CA PRO A 33 -5.36 -2.88 10.67
C PRO A 33 -5.55 -3.51 12.04
N LEU A 34 -5.41 -4.84 12.14
CA LEU A 34 -5.52 -5.55 13.43
C LEU A 34 -4.41 -5.12 14.39
N LEU A 35 -3.23 -4.79 13.87
CA LEU A 35 -2.12 -4.31 14.68
C LEU A 35 -2.47 -3.01 15.40
N GLY A 36 -2.93 -2.00 14.68
CA GLY A 36 -3.33 -0.73 15.28
C GLY A 36 -4.47 -0.86 16.31
N LEU A 37 -5.40 -1.80 16.06
CA LEU A 37 -6.46 -2.11 17.00
C LEU A 37 -5.90 -2.70 18.31
N VAL A 38 -4.97 -3.66 18.22
CA VAL A 38 -4.36 -4.29 19.40
C VAL A 38 -3.50 -3.30 20.16
N ASP A 39 -2.67 -2.49 19.50
CA ASP A 39 -1.87 -1.47 20.16
C ASP A 39 -2.74 -0.48 20.93
N THR A 40 -3.86 -0.03 20.33
CA THR A 40 -4.85 0.84 20.97
C THR A 40 -5.51 0.14 22.17
N ALA A 41 -5.88 -1.14 22.04
CA ALA A 41 -6.51 -1.91 23.12
C ALA A 41 -5.55 -2.13 24.30
N VAL A 42 -4.28 -2.45 24.02
CA VAL A 42 -3.26 -2.69 25.04
C VAL A 42 -2.99 -1.42 25.86
N ILE A 43 -2.85 -0.26 25.20
CA ILE A 43 -2.67 1.02 25.89
C ILE A 43 -3.96 1.47 26.59
N GLY A 44 -5.12 1.18 26.02
CA GLY A 44 -6.41 1.46 26.65
C GLY A 44 -6.57 0.78 28.01
N GLN A 45 -5.90 -0.38 28.25
CA GLN A 45 -5.90 -1.06 29.56
C GLN A 45 -5.16 -0.28 30.65
N LEU A 46 -4.29 0.69 30.30
CA LEU A 46 -3.60 1.53 31.27
C LEU A 46 -4.50 2.62 31.87
N GLY A 47 -5.67 2.90 31.29
CA GLY A 47 -6.66 3.86 31.78
C GLY A 47 -6.24 5.33 31.68
N ASP A 48 -5.19 5.65 30.93
CA ASP A 48 -4.68 7.01 30.73
C ASP A 48 -4.99 7.53 29.32
N ALA A 49 -5.88 8.51 29.25
CA ALA A 49 -6.33 9.13 28.00
C ALA A 49 -5.22 9.88 27.24
N ALA A 50 -4.24 10.45 27.96
CA ALA A 50 -3.12 11.16 27.34
C ALA A 50 -2.16 10.21 26.64
N LEU A 51 -1.89 9.03 27.24
CA LEU A 51 -1.07 8.00 26.61
C LEU A 51 -1.76 7.44 25.36
N LEU A 52 -3.07 7.19 25.45
CA LEU A 52 -3.85 6.72 24.30
C LEU A 52 -3.86 7.75 23.16
N GLY A 53 -4.08 9.03 23.50
CA GLY A 53 -4.00 10.15 22.55
C GLY A 53 -2.61 10.29 21.92
N GLY A 54 -1.56 10.11 22.72
CA GLY A 54 -0.17 10.18 22.26
C GLY A 54 0.19 9.10 21.23
N ILE A 55 -0.25 7.85 21.46
CA ILE A 55 -0.04 6.76 20.49
C ILE A 55 -0.89 6.97 19.23
N ALA A 56 -2.15 7.40 19.36
CA ALA A 56 -2.99 7.70 18.22
C ALA A 56 -2.37 8.77 17.32
N LEU A 57 -1.90 9.88 17.90
CA LEU A 57 -1.24 10.97 17.19
C LEU A 57 0.08 10.52 16.56
N GLY A 58 0.92 9.82 17.33
CA GLY A 58 2.19 9.27 16.85
C GLY A 58 1.98 8.24 15.74
N GLY A 59 0.96 7.40 15.84
CA GLY A 59 0.59 6.43 14.82
C GLY A 59 0.25 7.11 13.49
N VAL A 60 -0.61 8.14 13.51
CA VAL A 60 -0.96 8.90 12.30
C VAL A 60 0.27 9.53 11.64
N LEU A 61 1.19 10.13 12.44
CA LEU A 61 2.44 10.68 11.91
C LEU A 61 3.30 9.62 11.21
N PHE A 62 3.42 8.44 11.81
CA PHE A 62 4.14 7.32 11.21
C PHE A 62 3.44 6.78 9.97
N ASP A 63 2.12 6.66 9.99
CA ASP A 63 1.34 6.17 8.83
C ASP A 63 1.55 7.06 7.61
N ILE A 64 1.57 8.39 7.79
CA ILE A 64 1.87 9.34 6.71
C ILE A 64 3.29 9.11 6.17
N VAL A 65 4.28 8.99 7.05
CA VAL A 65 5.69 8.78 6.66
C VAL A 65 5.84 7.44 5.95
N PHE A 66 5.39 6.33 6.56
CA PHE A 66 5.63 4.98 6.02
C PHE A 66 4.79 4.67 4.77
N THR A 67 3.55 5.17 4.68
CA THR A 67 2.74 5.07 3.46
C THR A 67 3.44 5.74 2.28
N SER A 68 4.13 6.87 2.53
CA SER A 68 4.92 7.54 1.50
C SER A 68 6.05 6.66 0.95
N PHE A 69 6.61 5.75 1.75
CA PHE A 69 7.68 4.83 1.34
C PHE A 69 7.21 3.50 0.76
N ASN A 70 5.89 3.27 0.61
CA ASN A 70 5.37 2.04 -0.02
C ASN A 70 5.89 1.82 -1.45
N PHE A 71 6.42 2.84 -2.09
CA PHE A 71 7.10 2.72 -3.40
C PHE A 71 8.28 1.73 -3.37
N LEU A 72 8.96 1.56 -2.22
CA LEU A 72 10.04 0.59 -2.07
C LEU A 72 9.54 -0.85 -2.31
N ARG A 73 8.41 -1.20 -1.71
CA ARG A 73 7.77 -2.50 -1.93
C ARG A 73 7.33 -2.65 -3.39
N ALA A 74 6.54 -1.71 -3.87
CA ALA A 74 5.94 -1.76 -5.20
C ALA A 74 7.00 -1.72 -6.32
N GLY A 75 7.95 -0.79 -6.26
CA GLY A 75 9.04 -0.70 -7.24
C GLY A 75 9.93 -1.95 -7.25
N THR A 76 10.22 -2.50 -6.07
CA THR A 76 10.99 -3.75 -5.96
C THR A 76 10.23 -4.92 -6.54
N THR A 77 8.90 -5.02 -6.30
CA THR A 77 8.06 -6.07 -6.90
C THR A 77 8.13 -6.03 -8.43
N GLY A 78 7.87 -4.88 -9.04
CA GLY A 78 7.84 -4.73 -10.49
C GLY A 78 9.19 -5.05 -11.14
N LEU A 79 10.28 -4.51 -10.61
CA LEU A 79 11.64 -4.77 -11.14
C LEU A 79 12.05 -6.23 -10.96
N THR A 80 11.75 -6.84 -9.81
CA THR A 80 12.04 -8.26 -9.57
C THR A 80 11.21 -9.17 -10.46
N ALA A 81 9.92 -8.87 -10.64
CA ALA A 81 9.03 -9.65 -11.53
C ALA A 81 9.53 -9.62 -12.98
N GLN A 82 9.99 -8.46 -13.45
CA GLN A 82 10.59 -8.35 -14.78
C GLN A 82 11.90 -9.14 -14.90
N ALA A 83 12.80 -9.04 -13.92
CA ALA A 83 14.05 -9.80 -13.91
C ALA A 83 13.78 -11.33 -13.90
N ALA A 84 12.82 -11.77 -13.07
CA ALA A 84 12.39 -13.17 -13.02
C ALA A 84 11.77 -13.63 -14.34
N GLY A 85 10.92 -12.82 -14.96
CA GLY A 85 10.34 -13.09 -16.28
C GLY A 85 11.39 -13.21 -17.37
N ALA A 86 12.36 -12.32 -17.37
CA ALA A 86 13.51 -12.36 -18.29
C ALA A 86 14.47 -13.53 -18.00
N GLY A 87 14.34 -14.21 -16.85
CA GLY A 87 15.27 -15.20 -16.34
C GLY A 87 16.68 -14.62 -16.07
N ASP A 88 16.73 -13.31 -15.84
CA ASP A 88 17.96 -12.60 -15.45
C ASP A 88 18.13 -12.72 -13.92
N GLY A 89 18.69 -13.86 -13.50
CA GLY A 89 18.92 -14.11 -12.08
C GLY A 89 19.99 -13.19 -11.47
N GLU A 90 20.84 -12.55 -12.28
CA GLU A 90 21.81 -11.56 -11.80
C GLU A 90 21.08 -10.26 -11.45
N GLU A 91 20.22 -9.78 -12.33
CA GLU A 91 19.42 -8.59 -12.07
C GLU A 91 18.43 -8.81 -10.93
N GLU A 92 17.80 -9.99 -10.85
CA GLU A 92 16.91 -10.35 -9.73
C GLU A 92 17.58 -10.18 -8.36
N ARG A 93 18.86 -10.60 -8.26
CA ARG A 93 19.68 -10.41 -7.06
C ARG A 93 20.07 -8.96 -6.85
N ALA A 94 20.53 -8.30 -7.91
CA ALA A 94 20.98 -6.90 -7.85
C ALA A 94 19.82 -5.96 -7.44
N VAL A 95 18.59 -6.22 -7.87
CA VAL A 95 17.39 -5.47 -7.44
C VAL A 95 17.21 -5.55 -5.93
N LEU A 96 17.33 -6.74 -5.31
CA LEU A 96 17.22 -6.87 -3.85
C LEU A 96 18.27 -6.02 -3.13
N PHE A 97 19.54 -6.13 -3.53
CA PHE A 97 20.63 -5.38 -2.88
C PHE A 97 20.46 -3.87 -3.03
N ARG A 98 20.06 -3.40 -4.23
CA ARG A 98 19.77 -1.97 -4.47
C ARG A 98 18.59 -1.49 -3.62
N ALA A 99 17.52 -2.30 -3.53
CA ALA A 99 16.33 -1.96 -2.75
C ALA A 99 16.64 -1.89 -1.25
N VAL A 100 17.39 -2.86 -0.70
CA VAL A 100 17.82 -2.86 0.70
C VAL A 100 18.77 -1.68 0.99
N LEU A 101 19.72 -1.41 0.11
CA LEU A 101 20.61 -0.25 0.27
C LEU A 101 19.83 1.06 0.31
N LEU A 102 18.87 1.24 -0.62
CA LEU A 102 18.00 2.41 -0.64
C LEU A 102 17.14 2.50 0.62
N ALA A 103 16.58 1.36 1.07
CA ALA A 103 15.81 1.28 2.30
C ALA A 103 16.61 1.75 3.52
N LEU A 104 17.87 1.29 3.65
CA LEU A 104 18.75 1.70 4.74
C LEU A 104 19.07 3.21 4.67
N VAL A 105 19.43 3.72 3.48
CA VAL A 105 19.72 5.16 3.31
C VAL A 105 18.50 6.01 3.67
N LEU A 106 17.32 5.66 3.18
CA LEU A 106 16.08 6.39 3.49
C LEU A 106 15.68 6.24 4.97
N GLY A 107 15.84 5.05 5.54
CA GLY A 107 15.55 4.81 6.95
C GLY A 107 16.47 5.61 7.88
N PHE A 108 17.76 5.68 7.57
CA PHE A 108 18.68 6.56 8.29
C PHE A 108 18.34 8.04 8.10
N ALA A 109 17.89 8.45 6.91
CA ALA A 109 17.42 9.81 6.69
C ALA A 109 16.18 10.13 7.57
N VAL A 110 15.25 9.19 7.76
CA VAL A 110 14.12 9.34 8.69
C VAL A 110 14.62 9.54 10.12
N ILE A 111 15.61 8.77 10.58
CA ILE A 111 16.21 8.95 11.92
C ILE A 111 16.83 10.34 12.07
N VAL A 112 17.59 10.80 11.09
CA VAL A 112 18.23 12.13 11.12
C VAL A 112 17.18 13.25 11.10
N LEU A 113 16.11 13.10 10.34
CA LEU A 113 15.05 14.09 10.17
C LEU A 113 13.90 13.95 11.18
N GLN A 114 14.02 13.06 12.17
CA GLN A 114 12.92 12.75 13.10
C GLN A 114 12.47 13.99 13.91
N GLN A 115 13.41 14.83 14.37
CA GLN A 115 13.07 16.00 15.17
C GLN A 115 12.28 17.06 14.38
N PRO A 116 12.74 17.54 13.21
CA PRO A 116 11.94 18.47 12.41
C PRO A 116 10.61 17.87 11.96
N ALA A 117 10.55 16.56 11.64
CA ALA A 117 9.29 15.90 11.28
C ALA A 117 8.30 15.86 12.46
N LEU A 118 8.76 15.51 13.66
CA LEU A 118 7.96 15.52 14.87
C LEU A 118 7.45 16.93 15.20
N THR A 119 8.33 17.94 15.19
CA THR A 119 7.96 19.33 15.48
C THR A 119 6.89 19.83 14.49
N ALA A 120 7.06 19.58 13.20
CA ALA A 120 6.08 19.94 12.18
C ALA A 120 4.75 19.20 12.39
N GLY A 121 4.81 17.90 12.71
CA GLY A 121 3.63 17.08 12.98
C GLY A 121 2.84 17.57 14.19
N LEU A 122 3.50 17.85 15.31
CA LEU A 122 2.86 18.38 16.51
C LEU A 122 2.28 19.79 16.30
N TRP A 123 2.97 20.62 15.52
CA TRP A 123 2.44 21.94 15.16
C TRP A 123 1.16 21.86 14.32
N LEU A 124 1.09 20.88 13.39
CA LEU A 124 -0.08 20.69 12.54
C LEU A 124 -1.25 20.05 13.27
N MET A 125 -0.98 19.09 14.15
CA MET A 125 -2.02 18.26 14.78
C MET A 125 -2.45 18.75 16.16
N GLY A 126 -1.63 19.55 16.84
CA GLY A 126 -1.93 20.06 18.18
C GLY A 126 -1.85 18.98 19.27
N GLY A 127 -2.71 19.11 20.28
CA GLY A 127 -2.80 18.22 21.44
C GLY A 127 -2.38 18.89 22.75
N SER A 128 -2.82 18.33 23.89
CA SER A 128 -2.39 18.79 25.21
C SER A 128 -0.90 18.54 25.42
N PRO A 129 -0.24 19.22 26.37
CA PRO A 129 1.18 18.99 26.68
C PRO A 129 1.49 17.52 27.01
N GLU A 130 0.59 16.84 27.70
CA GLU A 130 0.71 15.43 28.08
C GLU A 130 0.66 14.52 26.84
N VAL A 131 -0.28 14.76 25.91
CA VAL A 131 -0.40 14.05 24.64
C VAL A 131 0.85 14.27 23.78
N GLN A 132 1.35 15.52 23.69
CA GLN A 132 2.57 15.84 22.96
C GLN A 132 3.81 15.16 23.55
N ALA A 133 3.91 15.08 24.88
CA ALA A 133 5.00 14.37 25.57
C ALA A 133 4.95 12.86 25.26
N ALA A 134 3.77 12.24 25.34
CA ALA A 134 3.59 10.84 25.00
C ALA A 134 3.89 10.56 23.52
N THR A 135 3.43 11.43 22.60
CA THR A 135 3.75 11.35 21.17
C THR A 135 5.25 11.44 20.91
N THR A 136 5.93 12.37 21.59
CA THR A 136 7.37 12.56 21.46
C THR A 136 8.14 11.33 21.91
N SER A 137 7.77 10.73 23.04
CA SER A 137 8.38 9.49 23.54
C SER A 137 8.19 8.33 22.57
N TYR A 138 6.97 8.14 22.09
CA TYR A 138 6.64 7.13 21.09
C TYR A 138 7.44 7.30 19.80
N PHE A 139 7.44 8.54 19.27
CA PHE A 139 8.09 8.85 17.99
C PHE A 139 9.60 8.67 18.06
N ALA A 140 10.24 9.15 19.14
CA ALA A 140 11.67 9.03 19.31
C ALA A 140 12.17 7.58 19.30
N ILE A 141 11.45 6.66 19.95
CA ILE A 141 11.80 5.24 19.96
C ILE A 141 11.48 4.61 18.61
N ARG A 142 10.28 4.84 18.08
CA ARG A 142 9.81 4.19 16.86
C ARG A 142 10.60 4.62 15.61
N ALA A 143 11.16 5.83 15.57
CA ALA A 143 11.98 6.29 14.46
C ALA A 143 13.18 5.35 14.18
N PHE A 144 13.71 4.68 15.20
CA PHE A 144 14.78 3.69 15.01
C PHE A 144 14.34 2.44 14.25
N SER A 145 13.03 2.16 14.14
CA SER A 145 12.55 1.07 13.29
C SER A 145 12.65 1.38 11.79
N ALA A 146 12.79 2.67 11.39
CA ALA A 146 12.68 3.07 10.00
C ALA A 146 13.60 2.30 9.03
N PRO A 147 14.91 2.12 9.28
CA PRO A 147 15.76 1.34 8.39
C PRO A 147 15.30 -0.12 8.25
N LEU A 148 14.78 -0.70 9.34
CA LEU A 148 14.33 -2.08 9.40
C LEU A 148 12.98 -2.26 8.67
N ALA A 149 12.03 -1.38 8.93
CA ALA A 149 10.72 -1.38 8.28
C ALA A 149 10.84 -1.19 6.76
N LEU A 150 11.70 -0.25 6.33
CA LEU A 150 11.94 -0.04 4.91
C LEU A 150 12.69 -1.22 4.26
N ALA A 151 13.62 -1.87 4.98
CA ALA A 151 14.24 -3.11 4.51
C ALA A 151 13.21 -4.25 4.39
N ASN A 152 12.25 -4.34 5.32
CA ASN A 152 11.14 -5.29 5.23
C ASN A 152 10.26 -5.04 3.99
N TYR A 153 10.01 -3.77 3.61
CA TYR A 153 9.35 -3.46 2.34
C TYR A 153 10.14 -3.98 1.12
N ALA A 154 11.47 -3.85 1.14
CA ALA A 154 12.32 -4.37 0.07
C ALA A 154 12.25 -5.92 -0.01
N PHE A 155 12.32 -6.62 1.14
CA PHE A 155 12.16 -8.08 1.19
C PHE A 155 10.78 -8.53 0.71
N LEU A 156 9.70 -7.91 1.20
CA LEU A 156 8.34 -8.21 0.76
C LEU A 156 8.20 -8.04 -0.75
N GLY A 157 8.63 -6.89 -1.28
CA GLY A 157 8.58 -6.61 -2.72
C GLY A 157 9.36 -7.63 -3.55
N TRP A 158 10.55 -8.04 -3.08
CA TRP A 158 11.36 -9.02 -3.77
C TRP A 158 10.72 -10.41 -3.78
N PHE A 159 10.16 -10.87 -2.65
CA PHE A 159 9.47 -12.17 -2.60
C PHE A 159 8.19 -12.16 -3.44
N ILE A 160 7.40 -11.09 -3.40
CA ILE A 160 6.22 -10.94 -4.25
C ILE A 160 6.61 -10.96 -5.73
N GLY A 161 7.62 -10.18 -6.13
CA GLY A 161 8.10 -10.12 -7.51
C GLY A 161 8.57 -11.49 -8.05
N ARG A 162 9.10 -12.35 -7.18
CA ARG A 162 9.44 -13.74 -7.49
C ARG A 162 8.24 -14.68 -7.57
N GLY A 163 7.02 -14.20 -7.30
CA GLY A 163 5.81 -15.03 -7.19
C GLY A 163 5.72 -15.86 -5.90
N ARG A 164 6.51 -15.51 -4.85
CA ARG A 164 6.50 -16.20 -3.56
C ARG A 164 5.60 -15.51 -2.55
N ALA A 165 4.32 -15.33 -2.91
CA ALA A 165 3.33 -14.63 -2.08
C ALA A 165 3.12 -15.26 -0.69
N MET A 166 3.21 -16.59 -0.56
CA MET A 166 3.15 -17.27 0.74
C MET A 166 4.31 -16.91 1.66
N THR A 167 5.53 -16.69 1.11
CA THR A 167 6.66 -16.22 1.90
C THR A 167 6.44 -14.78 2.37
N ALA A 168 5.86 -13.93 1.51
CA ALA A 168 5.51 -12.57 1.87
C ALA A 168 4.42 -12.53 2.96
N LEU A 169 3.37 -13.35 2.83
CA LEU A 169 2.36 -13.53 3.88
C LEU A 169 3.00 -13.99 5.19
N GLY A 170 3.89 -14.98 5.14
CA GLY A 170 4.59 -15.49 6.32
C GLY A 170 5.39 -14.38 7.04
N LEU A 171 6.13 -13.55 6.30
CA LEU A 171 6.87 -12.41 6.87
C LEU A 171 5.93 -11.36 7.47
N GLN A 172 4.81 -11.06 6.82
CA GLN A 172 3.84 -10.09 7.35
C GLN A 172 3.13 -10.61 8.60
N THR A 173 2.75 -11.89 8.60
CA THR A 173 2.14 -12.55 9.78
C THR A 173 3.13 -12.62 10.94
N TRP A 174 4.41 -12.90 10.64
CA TRP A 174 5.49 -12.89 11.62
C TRP A 174 5.66 -11.50 12.24
N LEU A 175 5.74 -10.44 11.42
CA LEU A 175 5.83 -9.06 11.87
C LEU A 175 4.68 -8.70 12.82
N ASN A 176 3.45 -8.90 12.37
CA ASN A 176 2.26 -8.53 13.14
C ASN A 176 2.11 -9.38 14.40
N GLY A 177 2.37 -10.69 14.32
CA GLY A 177 2.30 -11.60 15.45
C GLY A 177 3.32 -11.27 16.55
N PHE A 178 4.58 -11.01 16.17
CA PHE A 178 5.61 -10.59 17.14
C PHE A 178 5.31 -9.20 17.72
N ASN A 179 4.84 -8.27 16.89
CA ASN A 179 4.46 -6.95 17.39
C ASN A 179 3.38 -7.07 18.46
N ILE A 180 2.29 -7.81 18.20
CA ILE A 180 1.21 -8.03 19.16
C ILE A 180 1.74 -8.69 20.44
N ALA A 181 2.51 -9.77 20.32
CA ALA A 181 3.04 -10.50 21.48
C ALA A 181 3.98 -9.62 22.33
N LEU A 182 4.86 -8.87 21.68
CA LEU A 182 5.80 -7.99 22.37
C LEU A 182 5.12 -6.74 22.92
N SER A 183 4.10 -6.17 22.27
CA SER A 183 3.30 -5.07 22.82
C SER A 183 2.60 -5.49 24.12
N VAL A 184 1.97 -6.67 24.13
CA VAL A 184 1.37 -7.23 25.35
C VAL A 184 2.43 -7.43 26.44
N LEU A 185 3.57 -8.04 26.12
CA LEU A 185 4.65 -8.30 27.08
C LEU A 185 5.24 -7.01 27.64
N PHE A 186 5.59 -6.03 26.80
CA PHE A 186 6.28 -4.83 27.24
C PHE A 186 5.37 -3.85 27.96
N VAL A 187 4.09 -3.78 27.55
CA VAL A 187 3.14 -2.85 28.15
C VAL A 187 2.48 -3.40 29.40
N LEU A 188 1.95 -4.65 29.34
CA LEU A 188 1.16 -5.19 30.44
C LEU A 188 2.01 -5.94 31.49
N TYR A 189 3.13 -6.55 31.09
CA TYR A 189 3.98 -7.29 32.02
C TYR A 189 5.17 -6.47 32.54
N PHE A 190 5.85 -5.72 31.64
CA PHE A 190 6.98 -4.86 32.04
C PHE A 190 6.57 -3.43 32.40
N GLU A 191 5.31 -3.06 32.16
CA GLU A 191 4.73 -1.74 32.49
C GLU A 191 5.46 -0.55 31.81
N TRP A 192 6.02 -0.78 30.59
CA TRP A 192 6.76 0.27 29.87
C TRP A 192 5.86 1.30 29.18
N GLY A 193 4.52 1.18 29.28
CA GLY A 193 3.56 2.14 28.72
C GLY A 193 3.78 2.38 27.22
N VAL A 194 3.76 3.65 26.82
CA VAL A 194 3.94 4.09 25.42
C VAL A 194 5.29 3.65 24.85
N ALA A 195 6.36 3.71 25.64
CA ALA A 195 7.67 3.26 25.23
C ALA A 195 7.69 1.75 24.93
N GLY A 196 6.85 0.98 25.63
CA GLY A 196 6.69 -0.47 25.42
C GLY A 196 6.13 -0.78 24.04
N VAL A 197 5.07 -0.09 23.60
CA VAL A 197 4.49 -0.26 22.24
C VAL A 197 5.51 0.10 21.17
N ALA A 198 6.18 1.24 21.32
CA ALA A 198 7.21 1.66 20.37
C ALA A 198 8.38 0.67 20.29
N ALA A 199 8.87 0.19 21.43
CA ALA A 199 9.96 -0.80 21.51
C ALA A 199 9.53 -2.16 20.92
N ALA A 200 8.29 -2.60 21.17
CA ALA A 200 7.73 -3.81 20.59
C ALA A 200 7.74 -3.77 19.06
N THR A 201 7.35 -2.61 18.50
CA THR A 201 7.39 -2.42 17.04
C THR A 201 8.83 -2.45 16.50
N VAL A 202 9.79 -1.78 17.15
CA VAL A 202 11.20 -1.82 16.74
C VAL A 202 11.74 -3.26 16.77
N ALA A 203 11.44 -3.99 17.83
CA ALA A 203 11.88 -5.40 17.99
C ALA A 203 11.23 -6.31 16.94
N ALA A 204 9.93 -6.16 16.68
CA ALA A 204 9.21 -6.94 15.66
C ALA A 204 9.76 -6.69 14.25
N GLU A 205 10.04 -5.42 13.91
CA GLU A 205 10.66 -5.03 12.63
C GLU A 205 12.08 -5.61 12.50
N ALA A 206 12.86 -5.59 13.57
CA ALA A 206 14.21 -6.18 13.61
C ALA A 206 14.18 -7.70 13.39
N LEU A 207 13.30 -8.40 14.11
CA LEU A 207 13.13 -9.85 13.96
C LEU A 207 12.66 -10.23 12.56
N THR A 208 11.78 -9.41 11.98
CA THR A 208 11.29 -9.62 10.60
C THR A 208 12.37 -9.34 9.57
N ALA A 209 13.18 -8.29 9.74
CA ALA A 209 14.31 -8.00 8.87
C ALA A 209 15.36 -9.12 8.92
N LEU A 210 15.62 -9.67 10.10
CA LEU A 210 16.47 -10.84 10.26
C LEU A 210 15.89 -12.07 9.54
N ALA A 211 14.61 -12.36 9.73
CA ALA A 211 13.93 -13.45 9.04
C ALA A 211 13.95 -13.26 7.52
N GLY A 212 13.65 -12.04 7.04
CA GLY A 212 13.73 -11.66 5.61
C GLY A 212 15.13 -11.88 5.04
N THR A 213 16.17 -11.47 5.77
CA THR A 213 17.57 -11.67 5.40
C THR A 213 17.93 -13.16 5.31
N VAL A 214 17.55 -13.96 6.31
CA VAL A 214 17.79 -15.41 6.32
C VAL A 214 17.07 -16.10 5.16
N LEU A 215 15.80 -15.76 4.92
CA LEU A 215 15.02 -16.35 3.82
C LEU A 215 15.59 -15.93 2.45
N ALA A 216 16.02 -14.67 2.31
CA ALA A 216 16.68 -14.21 1.11
C ALA A 216 18.03 -14.92 0.88
N ALA A 217 18.86 -15.04 1.91
CA ALA A 217 20.13 -15.78 1.86
C ALA A 217 19.91 -17.23 1.45
N ARG A 218 18.93 -17.93 2.04
CA ARG A 218 18.55 -19.30 1.64
C ARG A 218 18.10 -19.38 0.19
N ALA A 219 17.29 -18.40 -0.27
CA ALA A 219 16.81 -18.35 -1.64
C ALA A 219 17.91 -18.06 -2.68
N LEU A 220 19.01 -17.44 -2.23
CA LEU A 220 20.20 -17.13 -3.01
C LEU A 220 21.33 -18.16 -2.86
N SER A 221 21.18 -19.15 -1.95
CA SER A 221 22.20 -20.17 -1.69
C SER A 221 22.64 -20.87 -2.98
N GLY A 222 23.94 -21.08 -3.10
CA GLY A 222 24.56 -21.69 -4.29
C GLY A 222 24.63 -20.77 -5.53
N ARG A 223 24.28 -19.50 -5.40
CA ARG A 223 24.38 -18.51 -6.48
C ARG A 223 25.41 -17.42 -6.13
N PRO A 224 26.19 -16.91 -7.10
CA PRO A 224 27.11 -15.84 -6.80
C PRO A 224 26.36 -14.57 -6.37
N LEU A 225 26.90 -13.87 -5.38
CA LEU A 225 26.39 -12.55 -4.99
C LEU A 225 26.59 -11.54 -6.11
N PRO A 226 25.72 -10.53 -6.24
CA PRO A 226 25.90 -9.51 -7.26
C PRO A 226 27.19 -8.72 -7.00
N THR A 227 27.92 -8.41 -8.05
CA THR A 227 29.12 -7.59 -7.97
C THR A 227 28.76 -6.12 -7.68
N ARG A 228 29.72 -5.35 -7.15
CA ARG A 228 29.53 -3.91 -6.94
C ARG A 228 29.12 -3.19 -8.24
N VAL A 229 29.66 -3.59 -9.38
CA VAL A 229 29.30 -3.02 -10.69
C VAL A 229 27.83 -3.26 -11.03
N GLN A 230 27.30 -4.46 -10.74
CA GLN A 230 25.89 -4.80 -10.98
C GLN A 230 24.95 -4.05 -10.03
N VAL A 231 25.32 -3.89 -8.75
CA VAL A 231 24.52 -3.15 -7.76
C VAL A 231 24.51 -1.66 -8.09
N PHE A 232 25.66 -1.07 -8.41
CA PHE A 232 25.81 0.37 -8.70
C PHE A 232 25.76 0.73 -10.18
N ASP A 233 25.16 -0.14 -11.03
CA ASP A 233 24.90 0.19 -12.42
C ASP A 233 24.05 1.48 -12.52
N LYS A 234 24.63 2.53 -13.08
CA LYS A 234 24.03 3.87 -13.10
C LYS A 234 22.69 3.90 -13.86
N VAL A 235 22.57 3.12 -14.93
CA VAL A 235 21.34 3.10 -15.76
C VAL A 235 20.21 2.42 -15.00
N ARG A 236 20.48 1.25 -14.43
CA ARG A 236 19.51 0.46 -13.66
C ARG A 236 19.13 1.16 -12.35
N PHE A 237 20.11 1.79 -11.69
CA PHE A 237 19.85 2.60 -10.48
C PHE A 237 18.98 3.83 -10.80
N LYS A 238 19.28 4.57 -11.86
CA LYS A 238 18.46 5.71 -12.31
C LYS A 238 17.03 5.29 -12.66
N ARG A 239 16.87 4.13 -13.32
CA ARG A 239 15.56 3.55 -13.62
C ARG A 239 14.78 3.26 -12.35
N MET A 240 15.42 2.66 -11.34
CA MET A 240 14.77 2.38 -10.03
C MET A 240 14.39 3.67 -9.32
N MET A 241 15.24 4.69 -9.31
CA MET A 241 14.93 6.00 -8.72
C MET A 241 13.76 6.70 -9.42
N ALA A 242 13.73 6.68 -10.75
CA ALA A 242 12.63 7.25 -11.53
C ALA A 242 11.31 6.55 -11.23
N LEU A 243 11.29 5.20 -11.22
CA LEU A 243 10.14 4.39 -10.87
C LEU A 243 9.62 4.74 -9.47
N ASN A 244 10.51 4.75 -8.50
CA ASN A 244 10.16 5.03 -7.11
C ASN A 244 9.66 6.47 -6.91
N GLY A 245 10.28 7.45 -7.57
CA GLY A 245 9.85 8.84 -7.55
C GLY A 245 8.46 9.05 -8.17
N ASP A 246 8.16 8.40 -9.29
CA ASP A 246 6.83 8.45 -9.90
C ASP A 246 5.75 7.85 -8.99
N ILE A 247 6.05 6.69 -8.34
CA ILE A 247 5.13 6.06 -7.39
C ILE A 247 4.93 6.97 -6.16
N LEU A 248 5.99 7.62 -5.67
CA LEU A 248 5.92 8.56 -4.56
C LEU A 248 4.97 9.73 -4.88
N VAL A 249 5.15 10.39 -6.03
CA VAL A 249 4.27 11.49 -6.48
C VAL A 249 2.81 11.01 -6.60
N ARG A 250 2.59 9.82 -7.17
CA ARG A 250 1.25 9.20 -7.22
C ARG A 250 0.65 9.02 -5.82
N SER A 251 1.46 8.56 -4.86
CA SER A 251 1.00 8.32 -3.48
C SER A 251 0.61 9.62 -2.78
N PHE A 252 1.38 10.69 -2.96
CA PHE A 252 1.01 12.01 -2.46
C PHE A 252 -0.27 12.55 -3.08
N ALA A 253 -0.49 12.37 -4.39
CA ALA A 253 -1.73 12.75 -5.03
C ALA A 253 -2.93 11.98 -4.45
N LEU A 254 -2.76 10.69 -4.14
CA LEU A 254 -3.78 9.87 -3.50
C LEU A 254 -4.09 10.37 -2.08
N ILE A 255 -3.06 10.61 -1.26
CA ILE A 255 -3.21 11.16 0.10
C ILE A 255 -3.94 12.51 0.04
N THR A 256 -3.59 13.37 -0.93
CA THR A 256 -4.25 14.66 -1.13
C THR A 256 -5.74 14.49 -1.44
N ALA A 257 -6.12 13.50 -2.24
CA ALA A 257 -7.54 13.24 -2.55
C ALA A 257 -8.34 12.87 -1.30
N PHE A 258 -7.80 11.98 -0.44
CA PHE A 258 -8.44 11.59 0.82
C PHE A 258 -8.48 12.73 1.84
N ALA A 259 -7.37 13.45 2.00
CA ALA A 259 -7.31 14.60 2.90
C ALA A 259 -8.31 15.69 2.47
N PHE A 260 -8.45 15.93 1.17
CA PHE A 260 -9.45 16.86 0.66
C PHE A 260 -10.87 16.38 0.95
N PHE A 261 -11.18 15.08 0.74
CA PHE A 261 -12.48 14.50 1.06
C PHE A 261 -12.84 14.73 2.54
N MET A 262 -11.93 14.42 3.45
CA MET A 262 -12.15 14.60 4.89
C MET A 262 -12.24 16.07 5.28
N SER A 263 -11.41 16.96 4.70
CA SER A 263 -11.49 18.40 4.93
C SER A 263 -12.82 18.99 4.48
N ARG A 264 -13.36 18.53 3.32
CA ARG A 264 -14.67 19.00 2.84
C ARG A 264 -15.83 18.38 3.64
N SER A 265 -15.64 17.20 4.19
CA SER A 265 -16.59 16.60 5.15
C SER A 265 -16.65 17.41 6.44
N ALA A 266 -15.50 17.79 7.00
CA ALA A 266 -15.43 18.62 8.20
C ALA A 266 -16.11 20.00 8.04
N ALA A 267 -15.98 20.60 6.86
CA ALA A 267 -16.63 21.88 6.55
C ALA A 267 -18.18 21.80 6.53
N GLN A 268 -18.77 20.59 6.52
CA GLN A 268 -20.21 20.37 6.55
C GLN A 268 -20.76 20.08 7.97
N GLY A 269 -19.89 20.08 8.97
CA GLY A 269 -20.23 19.84 10.38
C GLY A 269 -19.84 18.43 10.88
N ASP A 270 -19.85 18.31 12.21
CA ASP A 270 -19.28 17.14 12.90
C ASP A 270 -20.03 15.83 12.59
N THR A 271 -21.36 15.88 12.45
CA THR A 271 -22.17 14.69 12.15
C THR A 271 -21.86 14.15 10.74
N VAL A 272 -21.70 15.05 9.74
CA VAL A 272 -21.34 14.65 8.37
C VAL A 272 -19.91 14.13 8.33
N LEU A 273 -18.99 14.77 9.04
CA LEU A 273 -17.61 14.31 9.15
C LEU A 273 -17.54 12.91 9.75
N ALA A 274 -18.23 12.67 10.87
CA ALA A 274 -18.27 11.36 11.53
C ALA A 274 -18.89 10.28 10.61
N ALA A 275 -19.99 10.59 9.95
CA ALA A 275 -20.65 9.69 9.02
C ALA A 275 -19.75 9.33 7.82
N ASN A 276 -19.13 10.34 7.18
CA ASN A 276 -18.19 10.12 6.08
C ASN A 276 -16.94 9.34 6.52
N ALA A 277 -16.44 9.57 7.73
CA ALA A 277 -15.32 8.81 8.29
C ALA A 277 -15.67 7.32 8.48
N ILE A 278 -16.88 6.99 8.92
CA ILE A 278 -17.37 5.61 9.02
C ILE A 278 -17.41 4.97 7.62
N LEU A 279 -17.99 5.67 6.64
CA LEU A 279 -18.10 5.18 5.27
C LEU A 279 -16.74 5.03 4.58
N GLU A 280 -15.79 5.92 4.87
CA GLU A 280 -14.40 5.80 4.42
C GLU A 280 -13.72 4.54 4.97
N LYS A 281 -13.98 4.17 6.25
CA LYS A 281 -13.46 2.91 6.81
C LYS A 281 -13.98 1.68 6.05
N LEU A 282 -15.23 1.68 5.61
CA LEU A 282 -15.75 0.61 4.74
C LEU A 282 -14.98 0.56 3.42
N PHE A 283 -14.74 1.71 2.78
CA PHE A 283 -13.91 1.77 1.58
C PHE A 283 -12.49 1.28 1.82
N MET A 284 -11.85 1.63 2.94
CA MET A 284 -10.50 1.15 3.28
C MET A 284 -10.45 -0.37 3.41
N VAL A 285 -11.47 -0.99 4.04
CA VAL A 285 -11.58 -2.45 4.12
C VAL A 285 -11.68 -3.06 2.72
N ALA A 286 -12.54 -2.51 1.84
CA ALA A 286 -12.63 -2.94 0.46
C ALA A 286 -11.30 -2.83 -0.29
N SER A 287 -10.55 -1.74 -0.05
CA SER A 287 -9.25 -1.50 -0.67
C SER A 287 -8.23 -2.60 -0.36
N PHE A 288 -8.18 -3.12 0.88
CA PHE A 288 -7.27 -4.22 1.22
C PHE A 288 -7.56 -5.50 0.43
N PHE A 289 -8.83 -5.79 0.15
CA PHE A 289 -9.19 -6.91 -0.70
C PHE A 289 -8.77 -6.69 -2.16
N LEU A 290 -8.99 -5.48 -2.67
CA LEU A 290 -8.62 -5.13 -4.04
C LEU A 290 -7.11 -5.04 -4.24
N ASP A 291 -6.34 -4.61 -3.23
CA ASP A 291 -4.87 -4.55 -3.24
C ASP A 291 -4.24 -5.94 -3.35
N GLY A 292 -4.84 -6.97 -2.75
CA GLY A 292 -4.37 -8.34 -2.92
C GLY A 292 -4.40 -8.80 -4.37
N LEU A 293 -5.49 -8.50 -5.09
CA LEU A 293 -5.62 -8.78 -6.52
C LEU A 293 -4.73 -7.87 -7.38
N ALA A 294 -4.60 -6.59 -7.01
CA ALA A 294 -3.69 -5.66 -7.68
C ALA A 294 -2.22 -6.14 -7.58
N THR A 295 -1.83 -6.73 -6.43
CA THR A 295 -0.50 -7.33 -6.27
C THR A 295 -0.30 -8.54 -7.19
N ALA A 296 -1.32 -9.34 -7.43
CA ALA A 296 -1.24 -10.42 -8.42
C ALA A 296 -1.10 -9.86 -9.85
N ALA A 297 -1.84 -8.80 -10.19
CA ALA A 297 -1.70 -8.10 -11.47
C ALA A 297 -0.27 -7.52 -11.63
N GLU A 298 0.28 -6.91 -10.59
CA GLU A 298 1.63 -6.34 -10.52
C GLU A 298 2.70 -7.40 -10.84
N GLN A 299 2.65 -8.53 -10.16
CA GLN A 299 3.62 -9.61 -10.33
C GLN A 299 3.51 -10.27 -11.71
N LEU A 300 2.29 -10.63 -12.14
CA LEU A 300 2.08 -11.36 -13.40
C LEU A 300 2.33 -10.49 -14.63
N ALA A 301 1.90 -9.22 -14.62
CA ALA A 301 2.20 -8.27 -15.68
C ALA A 301 3.70 -7.99 -15.77
N GLY A 302 4.38 -7.77 -14.63
CA GLY A 302 5.82 -7.58 -14.59
C GLY A 302 6.59 -8.77 -15.15
N ARG A 303 6.21 -9.99 -14.75
CA ARG A 303 6.78 -11.23 -15.29
C ARG A 303 6.56 -11.35 -16.79
N ALA A 304 5.37 -11.00 -17.30
CA ALA A 304 5.05 -11.07 -18.72
C ALA A 304 5.89 -10.08 -19.54
N VAL A 305 6.08 -8.85 -19.02
CA VAL A 305 6.94 -7.85 -19.64
C VAL A 305 8.39 -8.33 -19.68
N GLY A 306 8.92 -8.85 -18.57
CA GLY A 306 10.26 -9.43 -18.52
C GLY A 306 10.44 -10.61 -19.47
N ALA A 307 9.45 -11.48 -19.58
CA ALA A 307 9.41 -12.62 -20.48
C ALA A 307 9.23 -12.23 -21.97
N ARG A 308 8.95 -10.95 -22.25
CA ARG A 308 8.55 -10.46 -23.60
C ARG A 308 7.37 -11.23 -24.22
N TYR A 309 6.48 -11.73 -23.41
CA TYR A 309 5.40 -12.60 -23.82
C TYR A 309 4.03 -11.93 -23.65
N ARG A 310 3.55 -11.28 -24.72
CA ARG A 310 2.30 -10.52 -24.75
C ARG A 310 1.06 -11.33 -24.38
N PRO A 311 0.87 -12.59 -24.83
CA PRO A 311 -0.33 -13.35 -24.47
C PRO A 311 -0.50 -13.53 -22.95
N ALA A 312 0.61 -13.71 -22.19
CA ALA A 312 0.55 -13.76 -20.72
C ALA A 312 0.19 -12.41 -20.10
N PHE A 313 0.66 -11.30 -20.69
CA PHE A 313 0.29 -9.96 -20.26
C PHE A 313 -1.21 -9.70 -20.43
N ASP A 314 -1.74 -9.93 -21.63
CA ASP A 314 -3.17 -9.74 -21.93
C ASP A 314 -4.05 -10.67 -21.07
N ARG A 315 -3.60 -11.91 -20.84
CA ARG A 315 -4.30 -12.86 -19.97
C ARG A 315 -4.27 -12.45 -18.51
N SER A 316 -3.13 -11.96 -18.00
CA SER A 316 -3.02 -11.46 -16.62
C SER A 316 -3.93 -10.26 -16.38
N LEU A 317 -3.96 -9.30 -17.30
CA LEU A 317 -4.86 -8.15 -17.24
C LEU A 317 -6.32 -8.60 -17.21
N LYS A 318 -6.73 -9.47 -18.16
CA LYS A 318 -8.11 -9.96 -18.24
C LYS A 318 -8.55 -10.68 -16.97
N LEU A 319 -7.73 -11.62 -16.46
CA LEU A 319 -8.09 -12.40 -15.27
C LEU A 319 -8.09 -11.55 -14.00
N SER A 320 -7.16 -10.61 -13.85
CA SER A 320 -7.14 -9.69 -12.71
C SER A 320 -8.38 -8.79 -12.70
N LEU A 321 -8.82 -8.30 -13.86
CA LEU A 321 -10.05 -7.52 -13.97
C LEU A 321 -11.28 -8.37 -13.67
N VAL A 322 -11.38 -9.59 -14.22
CA VAL A 322 -12.53 -10.47 -13.95
C VAL A 322 -12.65 -10.78 -12.46
N TRP A 323 -11.58 -11.26 -11.82
CA TRP A 323 -11.59 -11.54 -10.38
C TRP A 323 -11.77 -10.29 -9.54
N GLY A 324 -11.22 -9.15 -10.00
CA GLY A 324 -11.39 -7.85 -9.36
C GLY A 324 -12.85 -7.42 -9.33
N TYR A 325 -13.56 -7.50 -10.47
CA TYR A 325 -14.98 -7.14 -10.52
C TYR A 325 -15.88 -8.13 -9.78
N VAL A 326 -15.56 -9.44 -9.81
CA VAL A 326 -16.28 -10.43 -8.99
C VAL A 326 -16.15 -10.08 -7.51
N LEU A 327 -14.93 -9.81 -7.03
CA LEU A 327 -14.69 -9.46 -5.64
C LEU A 327 -15.32 -8.12 -5.26
N ALA A 328 -15.16 -7.09 -6.11
CA ALA A 328 -15.77 -5.78 -5.90
C ALA A 328 -17.30 -5.88 -5.84
N GLY A 329 -17.92 -6.69 -6.72
CA GLY A 329 -19.36 -6.95 -6.69
C GLY A 329 -19.81 -7.61 -5.39
N LEU A 330 -19.08 -8.61 -4.92
CA LEU A 330 -19.39 -9.27 -3.64
C LEU A 330 -19.27 -8.29 -2.46
N ILE A 331 -18.21 -7.49 -2.40
CA ILE A 331 -18.02 -6.48 -1.34
C ILE A 331 -19.14 -5.43 -1.41
N SER A 332 -19.47 -4.94 -2.60
CA SER A 332 -20.55 -3.97 -2.79
C SER A 332 -21.89 -4.51 -2.33
N LEU A 333 -22.20 -5.78 -2.62
CA LEU A 333 -23.41 -6.44 -2.14
C LEU A 333 -23.41 -6.56 -0.60
N VAL A 334 -22.28 -6.94 0.00
CA VAL A 334 -22.15 -7.00 1.47
C VAL A 334 -22.38 -5.62 2.07
N PHE A 335 -21.76 -4.56 1.53
CA PHE A 335 -21.95 -3.21 2.04
C PHE A 335 -23.39 -2.70 1.84
N PHE A 336 -24.02 -3.05 0.74
CA PHE A 336 -25.40 -2.64 0.48
C PHE A 336 -26.39 -3.30 1.46
N PHE A 337 -26.28 -4.60 1.70
CA PHE A 337 -27.22 -5.34 2.55
C PHE A 337 -26.84 -5.31 4.04
N ALA A 338 -25.57 -5.46 4.38
CA ALA A 338 -25.09 -5.49 5.76
C ALA A 338 -24.57 -4.12 6.25
N GLY A 339 -24.47 -3.11 5.38
CA GLY A 339 -23.98 -1.79 5.72
C GLY A 339 -24.66 -1.12 6.91
N PRO A 340 -25.99 -1.12 7.01
CA PRO A 340 -26.67 -0.59 8.19
C PRO A 340 -26.22 -1.27 9.48
N LEU A 341 -26.08 -2.60 9.49
CA LEU A 341 -25.58 -3.36 10.64
C LEU A 341 -24.14 -2.96 11.00
N LEU A 342 -23.27 -2.82 9.99
CA LEU A 342 -21.88 -2.39 10.18
C LEU A 342 -21.82 -0.97 10.77
N ILE A 343 -22.63 -0.03 10.28
CA ILE A 343 -22.73 1.33 10.80
C ILE A 343 -23.20 1.30 12.26
N HIS A 344 -24.21 0.50 12.59
CA HIS A 344 -24.71 0.36 13.98
C HIS A 344 -23.64 -0.20 14.92
N ALA A 345 -22.79 -1.09 14.43
CA ALA A 345 -21.67 -1.62 15.21
C ALA A 345 -20.53 -0.61 15.43
N MET A 346 -20.39 0.39 14.53
CA MET A 346 -19.30 1.37 14.58
C MET A 346 -19.63 2.62 15.40
N THR A 347 -20.91 2.95 15.61
CA THR A 347 -21.31 4.12 16.39
C THR A 347 -22.64 3.90 17.08
N THR A 348 -22.81 4.55 18.25
CA THR A 348 -24.08 4.62 18.99
C THR A 348 -24.84 5.93 18.77
N ALA A 349 -24.21 6.93 18.11
CA ALA A 349 -24.80 8.23 17.82
C ALA A 349 -25.84 8.11 16.70
N GLU A 350 -27.10 8.32 17.03
CA GLU A 350 -28.22 8.07 16.10
C GLU A 350 -28.25 9.04 14.92
N ASP A 351 -27.88 10.31 15.12
CA ASP A 351 -27.73 11.33 14.09
C ASP A 351 -26.65 10.95 13.06
N VAL A 352 -25.50 10.44 13.53
CA VAL A 352 -24.43 9.95 12.67
C VAL A 352 -24.88 8.71 11.89
N ARG A 353 -25.61 7.77 12.53
CA ARG A 353 -26.15 6.59 11.86
C ARG A 353 -27.06 6.95 10.69
N GLN A 354 -28.00 7.86 10.93
CA GLN A 354 -28.96 8.30 9.90
C GLN A 354 -28.24 8.92 8.69
N VAL A 355 -27.28 9.81 8.95
CA VAL A 355 -26.47 10.43 7.88
C VAL A 355 -25.63 9.38 7.16
N ALA A 356 -24.95 8.46 7.88
CA ALA A 356 -24.15 7.42 7.26
C ALA A 356 -25.00 6.48 6.39
N ILE A 357 -26.20 6.11 6.83
CA ILE A 357 -27.13 5.27 6.05
C ILE A 357 -27.60 6.00 4.79
N ALA A 358 -27.85 7.32 4.86
CA ALA A 358 -28.27 8.11 3.70
C ALA A 358 -27.19 8.14 2.58
N TYR A 359 -25.91 8.07 2.95
CA TYR A 359 -24.80 8.05 1.98
C TYR A 359 -24.20 6.66 1.74
N LEU A 360 -24.72 5.61 2.39
CA LEU A 360 -24.18 4.25 2.31
C LEU A 360 -24.11 3.72 0.87
N SER A 361 -25.07 4.07 0.01
CA SER A 361 -25.08 3.65 -1.40
C SER A 361 -23.84 4.10 -2.16
N TRP A 362 -23.29 5.28 -1.84
CA TRP A 362 -22.03 5.73 -2.40
C TRP A 362 -20.85 4.87 -1.96
N ALA A 363 -20.73 4.62 -0.65
CA ALA A 363 -19.67 3.78 -0.11
C ALA A 363 -19.76 2.34 -0.67
N ALA A 364 -20.97 1.79 -0.79
CA ALA A 364 -21.21 0.47 -1.38
C ALA A 364 -20.85 0.42 -2.87
N ALA A 365 -20.96 1.53 -3.61
CA ALA A 365 -20.60 1.59 -5.01
C ALA A 365 -19.09 1.79 -5.25
N THR A 366 -18.36 2.35 -4.29
CA THR A 366 -16.91 2.67 -4.46
C THR A 366 -16.05 1.49 -4.87
N PRO A 367 -16.23 0.23 -4.40
CA PRO A 367 -15.44 -0.90 -4.86
C PRO A 367 -15.58 -1.15 -6.36
N LEU A 368 -16.79 -0.99 -6.91
CA LEU A 368 -17.06 -1.19 -8.34
C LEU A 368 -16.39 -0.14 -9.22
N PHE A 369 -16.39 1.13 -8.79
CA PHE A 369 -15.71 2.20 -9.51
C PHE A 369 -14.19 2.22 -9.28
N GLY A 370 -13.76 1.78 -8.09
CA GLY A 370 -12.35 1.75 -7.71
C GLY A 370 -11.58 0.56 -8.28
N VAL A 371 -12.22 -0.61 -8.45
CA VAL A 371 -11.52 -1.85 -8.83
C VAL A 371 -10.65 -1.69 -10.08
N LEU A 372 -11.14 -0.98 -11.10
CA LEU A 372 -10.37 -0.74 -12.31
C LEU A 372 -9.07 0.03 -12.01
N ALA A 373 -9.15 1.06 -11.15
CA ALA A 373 -7.98 1.83 -10.74
C ALA A 373 -6.96 0.96 -10.00
N PHE A 374 -7.39 0.13 -9.05
CA PHE A 374 -6.51 -0.78 -8.30
C PHE A 374 -5.81 -1.78 -9.21
N GLN A 375 -6.55 -2.44 -10.11
CA GLN A 375 -5.97 -3.44 -11.01
C GLN A 375 -5.01 -2.80 -12.02
N MET A 376 -5.37 -1.65 -12.57
CA MET A 376 -4.50 -0.93 -13.51
C MET A 376 -3.25 -0.38 -12.84
N ASP A 377 -3.33 0.11 -11.62
CA ASP A 377 -2.16 0.51 -10.83
C ASP A 377 -1.17 -0.68 -10.68
N GLY A 378 -1.68 -1.87 -10.33
CA GLY A 378 -0.86 -3.08 -10.26
C GLY A 378 -0.18 -3.40 -11.59
N VAL A 379 -0.93 -3.41 -12.69
CA VAL A 379 -0.38 -3.66 -14.04
C VAL A 379 0.71 -2.65 -14.40
N PHE A 380 0.50 -1.35 -14.13
CA PHE A 380 1.44 -0.28 -14.48
C PHE A 380 2.71 -0.31 -13.62
N ILE A 381 2.60 -0.68 -12.34
CA ILE A 381 3.75 -0.90 -11.46
C ILE A 381 4.56 -2.10 -11.98
N GLY A 382 3.92 -3.24 -12.24
CA GLY A 382 4.56 -4.43 -12.76
C GLY A 382 5.25 -4.20 -14.09
N ALA A 383 4.58 -3.52 -15.02
CA ALA A 383 5.14 -3.14 -16.30
C ALA A 383 6.19 -2.02 -16.22
N THR A 384 6.36 -1.39 -15.05
CA THR A 384 7.21 -0.20 -14.81
C THR A 384 6.85 1.01 -15.68
N TRP A 385 5.56 1.17 -15.99
CA TRP A 385 5.02 2.34 -16.70
C TRP A 385 4.64 3.47 -15.73
N SER A 386 5.52 3.71 -14.76
CA SER A 386 5.28 4.59 -13.61
C SER A 386 4.99 6.03 -13.99
N ARG A 387 5.66 6.53 -15.02
CA ARG A 387 5.47 7.92 -15.52
C ARG A 387 4.04 8.15 -16.00
N ASP A 388 3.47 7.19 -16.72
CA ASP A 388 2.08 7.29 -17.17
C ASP A 388 1.12 7.17 -16.00
N MET A 389 1.37 6.25 -15.08
CA MET A 389 0.57 6.07 -13.87
C MET A 389 0.54 7.37 -13.05
N ARG A 390 1.68 8.02 -12.81
CA ARG A 390 1.77 9.32 -12.15
C ARG A 390 0.95 10.39 -12.89
N ASN A 391 1.13 10.50 -14.20
CA ASN A 391 0.45 11.53 -14.99
C ASN A 391 -1.08 11.35 -14.99
N MET A 392 -1.55 10.11 -15.11
CA MET A 392 -2.99 9.80 -15.05
C MET A 392 -3.55 10.01 -13.63
N MET A 393 -2.78 9.77 -12.59
CA MET A 393 -3.18 10.09 -11.22
C MET A 393 -3.36 11.61 -11.03
N LEU A 394 -2.41 12.42 -11.50
CA LEU A 394 -2.51 13.89 -11.42
C LEU A 394 -3.69 14.42 -12.25
N LEU A 395 -3.93 13.87 -13.44
CA LEU A 395 -5.12 14.18 -14.23
C LEU A 395 -6.41 13.85 -13.47
N SER A 396 -6.46 12.66 -12.84
CA SER A 396 -7.64 12.22 -12.08
C SER A 396 -7.89 13.11 -10.86
N LEU A 397 -6.81 13.57 -10.19
CA LEU A 397 -6.92 14.53 -9.10
C LEU A 397 -7.46 15.89 -9.58
N ALA A 398 -7.02 16.37 -10.74
CA ALA A 398 -7.56 17.59 -11.34
C ALA A 398 -9.06 17.45 -11.68
N LEU A 399 -9.45 16.30 -12.26
CA LEU A 399 -10.86 15.99 -12.55
C LEU A 399 -11.70 15.88 -11.26
N TYR A 400 -11.12 15.37 -10.17
CA TYR A 400 -11.76 15.35 -8.85
C TYR A 400 -12.12 16.76 -8.37
N PHE A 401 -11.16 17.66 -8.38
CA PHE A 401 -11.40 19.04 -7.95
C PHE A 401 -12.40 19.77 -8.87
N ALA A 402 -12.33 19.53 -10.18
CA ALA A 402 -13.29 20.09 -11.12
C ALA A 402 -14.71 19.54 -10.88
N ALA A 403 -14.85 18.21 -10.69
CA ALA A 403 -16.13 17.59 -10.39
C ALA A 403 -16.69 18.08 -9.05
N TYR A 404 -15.84 18.25 -8.02
CA TYR A 404 -16.23 18.81 -6.75
C TYR A 404 -16.76 20.25 -6.90
N ALA A 405 -16.04 21.11 -7.63
CA ALA A 405 -16.41 22.50 -7.81
C ALA A 405 -17.79 22.66 -8.48
N VAL A 406 -18.16 21.73 -9.34
CA VAL A 406 -19.47 21.73 -10.03
C VAL A 406 -20.56 21.03 -9.20
N ALA A 407 -20.27 19.85 -8.65
CA ALA A 407 -21.29 19.01 -8.04
C ALA A 407 -21.60 19.41 -6.59
N PHE A 408 -20.61 19.86 -5.82
CA PHE A 408 -20.81 20.18 -4.41
C PHE A 408 -21.79 21.33 -4.16
N PRO A 409 -21.74 22.46 -4.89
CA PRO A 409 -22.71 23.54 -4.70
C PRO A 409 -24.15 23.14 -4.99
N LEU A 410 -24.35 22.12 -5.85
CA LEU A 410 -25.68 21.67 -6.28
C LEU A 410 -26.22 20.54 -5.39
N LEU A 411 -25.35 19.65 -4.91
CA LEU A 411 -25.73 18.37 -4.32
C LEU A 411 -25.20 18.19 -2.89
N GLY A 412 -24.43 19.15 -2.35
CA GLY A 412 -23.82 19.05 -1.03
C GLY A 412 -22.94 17.80 -0.88
N ASN A 413 -23.15 17.02 0.17
CA ASN A 413 -22.35 15.82 0.43
C ASN A 413 -22.53 14.74 -0.67
N HIS A 414 -23.67 14.63 -1.34
CA HIS A 414 -23.79 13.77 -2.52
C HIS A 414 -22.84 14.21 -3.64
N GLY A 415 -22.61 15.52 -3.80
CA GLY A 415 -21.66 16.06 -4.76
C GLY A 415 -20.20 15.75 -4.39
N LEU A 416 -19.87 15.72 -3.09
CA LEU A 416 -18.56 15.30 -2.62
C LEU A 416 -18.30 13.81 -2.93
N TRP A 417 -19.25 12.94 -2.66
CA TRP A 417 -19.18 11.51 -2.99
C TRP A 417 -19.13 11.25 -4.50
N LEU A 418 -19.93 12.00 -5.28
CA LEU A 418 -19.89 11.93 -6.75
C LEU A 418 -18.49 12.29 -7.26
N ALA A 419 -17.91 13.39 -6.78
CA ALA A 419 -16.58 13.81 -7.16
C ALA A 419 -15.51 12.75 -6.81
N PHE A 420 -15.60 12.15 -5.63
CA PHE A 420 -14.71 11.05 -5.23
C PHE A 420 -14.89 9.81 -6.12
N THR A 421 -16.12 9.48 -6.52
CA THR A 421 -16.39 8.39 -7.46
C THR A 421 -15.81 8.69 -8.85
N VAL A 422 -15.92 9.94 -9.32
CA VAL A 422 -15.28 10.40 -10.57
C VAL A 422 -13.76 10.24 -10.48
N PHE A 423 -13.14 10.58 -9.35
CA PHE A 423 -11.70 10.35 -9.13
C PHE A 423 -11.30 8.89 -9.29
N LEU A 424 -12.03 7.97 -8.63
CA LEU A 424 -11.76 6.53 -8.71
C LEU A 424 -11.93 6.01 -10.16
N ALA A 425 -13.01 6.39 -10.82
CA ALA A 425 -13.30 6.01 -12.20
C ALA A 425 -12.26 6.58 -13.18
N ALA A 426 -11.93 7.87 -13.07
CA ALA A 426 -10.97 8.53 -13.94
C ALA A 426 -9.58 7.87 -13.88
N ARG A 427 -9.11 7.45 -12.68
CA ARG A 427 -7.86 6.69 -12.53
C ARG A 427 -7.87 5.41 -13.34
N GLY A 428 -8.91 4.62 -13.19
CA GLY A 428 -9.02 3.33 -13.88
C GLY A 428 -9.13 3.48 -15.40
N PHE A 429 -10.07 4.32 -15.86
CA PHE A 429 -10.33 4.50 -17.28
C PHE A 429 -9.18 5.17 -18.03
N SER A 430 -8.52 6.17 -17.45
CA SER A 430 -7.37 6.83 -18.08
C SER A 430 -6.20 5.88 -18.29
N LEU A 431 -5.89 5.03 -17.31
CA LEU A 431 -4.85 4.01 -17.42
C LEU A 431 -5.23 2.93 -18.44
N LEU A 432 -6.49 2.45 -18.41
CA LEU A 432 -6.98 1.46 -19.38
C LEU A 432 -6.87 1.99 -20.82
N ALA A 433 -7.24 3.26 -21.06
CA ALA A 433 -7.20 3.87 -22.37
C ALA A 433 -5.80 3.89 -23.01
N ILE A 434 -4.75 4.05 -22.20
CA ILE A 434 -3.37 4.10 -22.70
C ILE A 434 -2.68 2.72 -22.72
N THR A 435 -3.26 1.71 -22.06
CA THR A 435 -2.66 0.36 -21.94
C THR A 435 -2.39 -0.28 -23.30
N GLY A 436 -3.33 -0.16 -24.24
CA GLY A 436 -3.16 -0.74 -25.58
C GLY A 436 -1.98 -0.17 -26.36
N ARG A 437 -1.74 1.15 -26.23
CA ARG A 437 -0.57 1.81 -26.83
C ARG A 437 0.73 1.33 -26.17
N ARG A 438 0.76 1.34 -24.83
CA ARG A 438 1.93 0.90 -24.05
C ARG A 438 2.29 -0.57 -24.28
N ALA A 439 1.27 -1.42 -24.40
CA ALA A 439 1.48 -2.82 -24.72
C ALA A 439 2.12 -2.99 -26.12
N ARG A 440 1.69 -2.24 -27.16
CA ARG A 440 2.33 -2.27 -28.47
C ARG A 440 3.78 -1.79 -28.47
N GLU A 441 4.09 -0.75 -27.70
CA GLU A 441 5.45 -0.24 -27.52
C GLU A 441 6.37 -1.22 -26.78
N THR A 442 5.81 -1.95 -25.79
CA THR A 442 6.57 -2.89 -24.96
C THR A 442 6.77 -4.27 -25.61
N PHE A 443 5.77 -4.72 -26.39
CA PHE A 443 5.78 -6.00 -27.10
C PHE A 443 5.72 -5.77 -28.62
N PRO A 444 6.82 -5.30 -29.24
CA PRO A 444 6.85 -5.15 -30.70
C PRO A 444 6.61 -6.51 -31.37
N ALA A 445 5.90 -6.48 -32.50
CA ALA A 445 5.75 -7.67 -33.32
C ALA A 445 7.14 -8.21 -33.66
N LEU A 446 7.34 -9.52 -33.51
CA LEU A 446 8.54 -10.16 -34.02
C LEU A 446 8.57 -9.90 -35.53
N PRO A 447 9.72 -9.50 -36.12
CA PRO A 447 9.82 -9.47 -37.56
C PRO A 447 9.51 -10.86 -38.11
N ALA A 448 8.63 -10.90 -39.14
CA ALA A 448 8.17 -12.12 -39.79
C ALA A 448 9.33 -12.89 -40.41
#